data_c53f592dab32b0ae8bd35876d7a71b29
#
_entry.id   c53f592dab32b0ae8bd35876d7a71b29
#
_cell.length_a   1.000
_cell.length_b   1.000
_cell.length_c   1.000
_cell.angle_alpha   90.00
_cell.angle_beta   90.00
_cell.angle_gamma   90.00
#
_symmetry.space_group_name_H-M   'P 1'
#
loop_
_entity.id
_entity.type
_entity.pdbx_description
1 polymer ?
#
loop_
_entity_poly.entity_id
_entity_poly.type
_entity_poly.pdbx_seq_one_letter_code
_entity_poly.pdbx_strand_id
1 'polypeptide(L)'
;MMVLVTYDVNTETLEGRRRLRQVARQCVNYGQRVQNSVFECLVDPTQFAKLKHSLCGIMDNERDSIRFYYLGANWQNRVEHFGNKTGYDPEGLLVT
;
A
#
# COMPACT_ATOMS: atom_id res chain seq x y z
N MET A 1 -1.54 0.24 13.60
CA MET A 1 -2.69 0.82 12.87
C MET A 1 -2.64 0.38 11.41
N MET A 2 -3.82 0.29 10.83
CA MET A 2 -3.94 -0.10 9.42
C MET A 2 -4.03 1.14 8.54
N VAL A 3 -3.20 1.18 7.51
CA VAL A 3 -3.23 2.21 6.47
C VAL A 3 -3.43 1.53 5.13
N LEU A 4 -4.42 2.00 4.39
CA LEU A 4 -4.63 1.56 3.02
C LEU A 4 -3.87 2.52 2.11
N VAL A 5 -2.97 2.00 1.29
CA VAL A 5 -2.22 2.77 0.31
C VAL A 5 -2.78 2.45 -1.07
N THR A 6 -3.22 3.49 -1.76
CA THR A 6 -3.66 3.36 -3.15
C THR A 6 -2.83 4.29 -4.03
N TYR A 7 -2.48 3.85 -5.22
CA TYR A 7 -1.69 4.68 -6.11
C TYR A 7 -2.09 4.49 -7.56
N ASP A 8 -1.87 5.55 -8.32
CA ASP A 8 -2.06 5.56 -9.77
C ASP A 8 -0.81 6.22 -10.35
N VAL A 9 0.03 5.42 -11.00
CA VAL A 9 1.29 5.87 -11.57
C VAL A 9 1.16 5.84 -13.09
N ASN A 10 1.53 6.95 -13.73
CA ASN A 10 1.53 7.05 -15.18
C ASN A 10 2.61 6.15 -15.76
N THR A 11 2.22 5.19 -16.57
CA THR A 11 3.11 4.17 -17.14
C THR A 11 3.33 4.34 -18.64
N GLU A 12 3.03 5.52 -19.19
CA GLU A 12 3.26 5.80 -20.61
C GLU A 12 4.74 5.89 -20.96
N THR A 13 5.60 6.19 -19.98
CA THR A 13 7.04 6.27 -20.16
C THR A 13 7.76 5.14 -19.42
N LEU A 14 9.01 4.91 -19.80
CA LEU A 14 9.87 3.95 -19.11
C LEU A 14 10.10 4.37 -17.66
N GLU A 15 10.29 5.65 -17.42
CA GLU A 15 10.46 6.21 -16.07
C GLU A 15 9.24 5.97 -15.23
N GLY A 16 8.05 6.12 -15.79
CA GLY A 16 6.80 5.85 -15.09
C GLY A 16 6.67 4.38 -14.69
N ARG A 17 7.03 3.47 -15.59
CA ARG A 17 7.04 2.04 -15.28
C ARG A 17 8.03 1.70 -14.18
N ARG A 18 9.17 2.38 -14.14
CA ARG A 18 10.15 2.22 -13.04
C ARG A 18 9.59 2.72 -11.72
N ARG A 19 8.93 3.89 -11.73
CA ARG A 19 8.30 4.43 -10.53
C ARG A 19 7.24 3.48 -9.99
N LEU A 20 6.43 2.90 -10.87
CA LEU A 20 5.41 1.93 -10.46
C LEU A 20 6.04 0.75 -9.70
N ARG A 21 7.12 0.19 -10.25
CA ARG A 21 7.82 -0.91 -9.59
C ARG A 21 8.42 -0.51 -8.25
N GLN A 22 8.98 0.70 -8.17
CA GLN A 22 9.56 1.21 -6.92
C GLN A 22 8.51 1.43 -5.85
N VAL A 23 7.35 2.00 -6.23
CA VAL A 23 6.25 2.19 -5.30
C VAL A 23 5.76 0.84 -4.76
N ALA A 24 5.52 -0.11 -5.64
CA ALA A 24 5.08 -1.45 -5.23
C ALA A 24 6.10 -2.11 -4.30
N ARG A 25 7.38 -2.02 -4.61
CA ARG A 25 8.45 -2.60 -3.80
C ARG A 25 8.49 -2.01 -2.40
N GLN A 26 8.31 -0.71 -2.28
CA GLN A 26 8.26 -0.07 -0.96
C GLN A 26 7.04 -0.51 -0.17
N CYS A 27 5.89 -0.60 -0.81
CA CYS A 27 4.67 -1.05 -0.14
C CYS A 27 4.78 -2.48 0.37
N VAL A 28 5.43 -3.37 -0.39
CA VAL A 28 5.64 -4.77 0.02
C VAL A 28 6.44 -4.87 1.32
N ASN A 29 7.35 -3.93 1.58
CA ASN A 29 8.14 -3.92 2.81
C ASN A 29 7.28 -3.65 4.05
N TYR A 30 6.10 -3.06 3.90
CA TYR A 30 5.27 -2.63 5.03
C TYR A 30 3.88 -3.25 5.03
N GLY A 31 3.49 -3.92 3.97
CA GLY A 31 2.14 -4.44 3.88
C GLY A 31 1.96 -5.48 2.81
N GLN A 32 0.71 -5.71 2.48
CA GLN A 32 0.30 -6.76 1.56
C GLN A 32 -0.54 -6.18 0.45
N ARG A 33 -0.25 -6.59 -0.78
CA ARG A 33 -1.06 -6.23 -1.94
C ARG A 33 -2.42 -6.92 -1.86
N VAL A 34 -3.49 -6.14 -1.96
CA VAL A 34 -4.85 -6.68 -2.00
C VAL A 34 -5.50 -6.50 -3.37
N GLN A 35 -5.03 -5.53 -4.14
CA GLN A 35 -5.34 -5.33 -5.55
C GLN A 35 -4.10 -4.76 -6.23
N ASN A 36 -4.12 -4.60 -7.54
CA ASN A 36 -2.93 -4.22 -8.30
C ASN A 36 -2.21 -2.99 -7.75
N SER A 37 -2.95 -1.95 -7.39
CA SER A 37 -2.38 -0.70 -6.88
C SER A 37 -2.94 -0.36 -5.50
N VAL A 38 -3.26 -1.38 -4.71
CA VAL A 38 -3.83 -1.22 -3.38
C VAL A 38 -3.10 -2.13 -2.41
N PHE A 39 -2.55 -1.54 -1.35
CA PHE A 39 -1.86 -2.26 -0.28
C PHE A 39 -2.50 -1.97 1.07
N GLU A 40 -2.64 -3.00 1.87
CA GLU A 40 -2.97 -2.86 3.29
C GLU A 40 -1.69 -2.98 4.10
N CYS A 41 -1.36 -1.92 4.84
CA CYS A 41 -0.13 -1.83 5.60
C CYS A 41 -0.44 -1.71 7.08
N LEU A 42 -0.03 -2.72 7.85
CA LEU A 42 -0.17 -2.68 9.31
C LEU A 42 1.14 -2.11 9.86
N VAL A 43 1.10 -0.87 10.33
CA VAL A 43 2.30 -0.11 10.66
C VAL A 43 2.09 0.69 11.95
N ASP A 44 3.20 1.00 12.61
CA ASP A 44 3.20 2.01 13.68
C ASP A 44 3.45 3.40 13.06
N PRO A 45 3.30 4.49 13.84
CA PRO A 45 3.51 5.83 13.30
C PRO A 45 4.90 6.07 12.72
N THR A 46 5.94 5.48 13.29
CA THR A 46 7.31 5.63 12.79
C THR A 46 7.49 4.92 11.45
N GLN A 47 7.00 3.70 11.34
CA GLN A 47 7.03 2.94 10.09
C GLN A 47 6.24 3.65 9.01
N PHE A 48 5.07 4.19 9.36
CA PHE A 48 4.25 4.91 8.40
C PHE A 48 4.94 6.16 7.91
N ALA A 49 5.59 6.91 8.79
CA ALA A 49 6.33 8.11 8.39
C ALA A 49 7.43 7.76 7.36
N LYS A 50 8.14 6.66 7.57
CA LYS A 50 9.16 6.18 6.63
C LYS A 50 8.57 5.77 5.30
N LEU A 51 7.48 5.02 5.32
CA LEU A 51 6.79 4.60 4.09
C LEU A 51 6.30 5.80 3.30
N LYS A 52 5.62 6.72 3.96
CA LYS A 52 5.10 7.94 3.34
C LYS A 52 6.22 8.75 2.70
N HIS A 53 7.31 8.95 3.43
CA HIS A 53 8.47 9.68 2.93
C HIS A 53 9.06 9.01 1.68
N SER A 54 9.22 7.69 1.71
CA SER A 54 9.73 6.93 0.56
C SER A 54 8.83 7.06 -0.66
N LEU A 55 7.54 6.88 -0.48
CA LEU A 55 6.59 6.94 -1.59
C LEU A 55 6.49 8.34 -2.20
N CYS A 56 6.45 9.36 -1.35
CA CYS A 56 6.41 10.74 -1.83
C CYS A 56 7.70 11.13 -2.55
N GLY A 57 8.83 10.53 -2.19
CA GLY A 57 10.10 10.75 -2.87
C GLY A 57 10.20 10.07 -4.23
N ILE A 58 9.46 8.98 -4.44
CA ILE A 58 9.48 8.24 -5.71
C ILE A 58 8.53 8.88 -6.73
N MET A 59 7.33 9.24 -6.30
CA MET A 59 6.28 9.67 -7.21
C MET A 59 6.60 10.97 -7.92
N ASP A 60 6.08 11.12 -9.12
CA ASP A 60 6.07 12.38 -9.87
C ASP A 60 4.75 13.09 -9.57
N ASN A 61 4.82 14.23 -8.89
CA ASN A 61 3.64 14.97 -8.43
C ASN A 61 2.71 15.42 -9.56
N GLU A 62 3.24 15.57 -10.78
CA GLU A 62 2.45 16.02 -11.91
C GLU A 62 1.76 14.87 -12.64
N ARG A 63 2.28 13.65 -12.52
CA ARG A 63 1.83 12.51 -13.33
C ARG A 63 1.21 11.41 -12.53
N ASP A 64 1.56 11.31 -11.25
CA ASP A 64 1.18 10.20 -10.39
C ASP A 64 0.30 10.70 -9.26
N SER A 65 -0.44 9.78 -8.63
CA SER A 65 -1.14 10.08 -7.40
C SER A 65 -1.00 8.93 -6.42
N ILE A 66 -0.93 9.27 -5.14
CA ILE A 66 -0.91 8.30 -4.04
C ILE A 66 -1.87 8.79 -2.98
N ARG A 67 -2.65 7.86 -2.42
CA ARG A 67 -3.57 8.15 -1.33
C ARG A 67 -3.32 7.23 -0.16
N PHE A 68 -3.47 7.78 1.02
CA PHE A 68 -3.40 7.03 2.28
C PHE A 68 -4.74 7.14 2.98
N TYR A 69 -5.34 6.00 3.29
CA TYR A 69 -6.59 5.93 4.05
C TYR A 69 -6.25 5.35 5.42
N TYR A 70 -6.60 6.07 6.47
CA TYR A 70 -6.28 5.68 7.83
C TYR A 70 -7.45 4.89 8.40
N LEU A 71 -7.27 3.59 8.57
CA LEU A 71 -8.29 2.72 9.14
C LEU A 71 -8.16 2.57 10.65
N GLY A 72 -7.01 2.97 11.20
CA GLY A 72 -6.79 3.04 12.63
C GLY A 72 -6.56 1.70 13.29
N ALA A 73 -6.78 1.68 14.61
CA ALA A 73 -6.58 0.48 15.42
C ALA A 73 -7.74 -0.52 15.27
N ASN A 74 -8.96 -0.02 15.03
CA ASN A 74 -10.15 -0.87 14.89
C ASN A 74 -10.42 -1.25 13.43
N TRP A 75 -9.38 -1.42 12.66
CA TRP A 75 -9.50 -1.69 11.23
C TRP A 75 -10.25 -2.97 10.93
N GLN A 76 -10.20 -4.00 11.81
CA GLN A 76 -10.92 -5.26 11.60
C GLN A 76 -12.43 -5.05 11.45
N ASN A 77 -12.97 -4.05 12.14
CA ASN A 77 -14.40 -3.71 12.04
C ASN A 77 -14.73 -2.83 10.85
N ARG A 78 -13.72 -2.42 10.08
CA ARG A 78 -13.86 -1.47 8.96
C ARG A 78 -13.50 -2.09 7.63
N VAL A 79 -13.11 -3.36 7.61
CA VAL A 79 -12.77 -4.10 6.40
C VAL A 79 -13.61 -5.34 6.33
N GLU A 80 -14.35 -5.49 5.25
CA GLU A 80 -15.06 -6.72 4.93
C GLU A 80 -14.50 -7.26 3.62
N HIS A 81 -14.28 -8.55 3.58
CA HIS A 81 -13.80 -9.22 2.39
C HIS A 81 -14.84 -10.23 1.90
N PHE A 82 -15.15 -10.16 0.61
CA PHE A 82 -16.04 -11.10 -0.05
C PHE A 82 -15.30 -11.68 -1.24
N GLY A 83 -15.42 -12.97 -1.43
CA GLY A 83 -14.84 -13.64 -2.57
C GLY A 83 -13.55 -14.37 -2.25
N ASN A 84 -12.68 -14.51 -3.23
CA ASN A 84 -11.48 -15.31 -3.11
C ASN A 84 -10.46 -14.67 -2.16
N LYS A 85 -10.02 -15.45 -1.18
CA LYS A 85 -9.06 -14.98 -0.21
C LYS A 85 -7.65 -15.29 -0.70
N THR A 86 -6.78 -14.28 -0.67
CA THR A 86 -5.41 -14.42 -1.18
C THR A 86 -4.46 -15.05 -0.17
N GLY A 87 -4.93 -15.44 1.01
CA GLY A 87 -4.09 -15.96 2.07
C GLY A 87 -3.42 -14.91 2.92
N TYR A 88 -3.76 -13.64 2.72
CA TYR A 88 -3.21 -12.55 3.49
C TYR A 88 -3.85 -12.45 4.86
N ASP A 89 -3.01 -12.35 5.88
CA ASP A 89 -3.44 -12.08 7.25
C ASP A 89 -2.65 -10.86 7.75
N PRO A 90 -3.32 -9.71 7.97
CA PRO A 90 -2.64 -8.49 8.43
C PRO A 90 -1.98 -8.63 9.78
N GLU A 91 -2.39 -9.60 10.59
CA GLU A 91 -1.78 -9.85 11.89
C GLU A 91 -0.55 -10.74 11.81
N GLY A 92 -0.17 -11.14 10.61
CA GLY A 92 0.97 -12.01 10.40
C GLY A 92 0.71 -13.47 10.65
N LEU A 93 -0.52 -13.82 10.96
CA LEU A 93 -0.95 -15.21 11.12
C LEU A 93 -1.41 -15.72 9.77
N LEU A 94 -0.49 -16.24 9.00
CA LEU A 94 -0.85 -16.83 7.73
C LEU A 94 -1.58 -18.13 7.97
N VAL A 95 -2.84 -18.09 7.65
CA VAL A 95 -3.64 -19.31 7.57
C VAL A 95 -3.70 -19.67 6.10
N THR A 96 -2.95 -20.61 5.76
CA THR A 96 -2.96 -21.15 4.42
C THR A 96 -4.16 -22.06 4.19
#